data_6608ddb504ff3b3aba894423c7407931
#
_entry.id   6608ddb504ff3b3aba894423c7407931
#
_cell.length_a   1.000
_cell.length_b   1.000
_cell.length_c   1.000
_cell.angle_alpha   90.00
_cell.angle_beta   90.00
_cell.angle_gamma   90.00
#
_symmetry.space_group_name_H-M   'P 1'
#
loop_
_entity.id
_entity.type
_entity.pdbx_description
1 polymer ?
#
loop_
_entity_poly.entity_id
_entity_poly.type
_entity_poly.pdbx_seq_one_letter_code
_entity_poly.pdbx_strand_id
1 'polypeptide(L)'
;MVKDVIFFPRRINDKLCFLQRIKPDIQIVSVNNLEELTKEFWDNYFLNFEENIMLTSMHSHEISYIGGGCPPIETEHGWLVIYHGATSTLDGSYVYSACASLLDLDDPRKEIARLPYKLFVPDQEYELKGDVDKVVFPTGTVLIKDTLFIYYGAADERIAFASLSLSELLAELLKYTRTEANNIMTNY
;
A
#
# COMPACT_ATOMS: atom_id res chain seq x y z
N MET A 1 12.30 -12.42 2.95
CA MET A 1 11.10 -13.04 3.59
C MET A 1 9.87 -12.35 3.02
N VAL A 2 8.93 -13.11 2.49
CA VAL A 2 7.63 -12.60 2.01
C VAL A 2 6.77 -12.25 3.21
N LYS A 3 6.09 -11.10 3.17
CA LYS A 3 5.14 -10.62 4.18
C LYS A 3 3.96 -9.90 3.51
N ASP A 4 2.95 -9.58 4.29
CA ASP A 4 1.83 -8.71 3.89
C ASP A 4 1.10 -9.24 2.63
N VAL A 5 0.75 -10.52 2.63
CA VAL A 5 -0.02 -11.13 1.53
C VAL A 5 -1.47 -10.71 1.64
N ILE A 6 -1.97 -9.97 0.65
CA ILE A 6 -3.31 -9.38 0.66
C ILE A 6 -3.96 -9.55 -0.71
N PHE A 7 -5.11 -10.19 -0.75
CA PHE A 7 -5.83 -10.44 -1.98
C PHE A 7 -6.60 -9.21 -2.47
N PHE A 8 -6.67 -9.05 -3.79
CA PHE A 8 -7.67 -8.20 -4.42
C PHE A 8 -9.06 -8.83 -4.23
N PRO A 9 -10.11 -8.02 -4.04
CA PRO A 9 -11.45 -8.53 -3.69
C PRO A 9 -12.13 -9.28 -4.84
N ARG A 10 -11.63 -9.15 -6.06
CA ARG A 10 -12.06 -9.89 -7.25
C ARG A 10 -10.89 -10.27 -8.15
N ARG A 11 -11.16 -11.13 -9.11
CA ARG A 11 -10.20 -11.43 -10.17
C ARG A 11 -9.96 -10.22 -11.07
N ILE A 12 -8.74 -10.07 -11.55
CA ILE A 12 -8.33 -9.07 -12.53
C ILE A 12 -7.90 -9.84 -13.78
N ASN A 13 -8.55 -9.59 -14.92
CA ASN A 13 -8.35 -10.35 -16.15
C ASN A 13 -8.42 -11.87 -15.93
N ASP A 14 -9.47 -12.32 -15.21
CA ASP A 14 -9.74 -13.71 -14.83
C ASP A 14 -8.70 -14.35 -13.90
N LYS A 15 -7.67 -13.60 -13.47
CA LYS A 15 -6.64 -14.09 -12.56
C LYS A 15 -6.93 -13.72 -11.11
N LEU A 16 -6.60 -14.63 -10.21
CA LEU A 16 -6.50 -14.37 -8.79
C LEU A 16 -5.24 -13.55 -8.53
N CYS A 17 -5.42 -12.35 -8.01
CA CYS A 17 -4.32 -11.42 -7.77
C CYS A 17 -4.19 -11.14 -6.27
N PHE A 18 -2.95 -11.07 -5.80
CA PHE A 18 -2.63 -10.61 -4.46
C PHE A 18 -1.33 -9.79 -4.46
N LEU A 19 -1.26 -8.87 -3.56
CA LEU A 19 -0.03 -8.14 -3.29
C LEU A 19 0.76 -8.83 -2.18
N GLN A 20 2.07 -8.67 -2.21
CA GLN A 20 2.99 -9.15 -1.19
C GLN A 20 4.15 -8.17 -1.04
N ARG A 21 4.91 -8.30 0.06
CA ARG A 21 6.09 -7.49 0.28
C ARG A 21 7.36 -8.33 0.30
N ILE A 22 8.25 -8.00 -0.62
CA ILE A 22 9.66 -8.34 -0.56
C ILE A 22 10.40 -7.00 -0.62
N LYS A 23 11.00 -6.59 0.50
CA LYS A 23 11.59 -5.26 0.66
C LYS A 23 12.50 -4.86 -0.51
N PRO A 24 12.50 -3.58 -0.91
CA PRO A 24 11.83 -2.46 -0.24
C PRO A 24 10.39 -2.23 -0.70
N ASP A 25 9.93 -2.91 -1.74
CA ASP A 25 8.75 -2.59 -2.54
C ASP A 25 7.58 -3.55 -2.29
N ILE A 26 6.42 -3.24 -2.89
CA ILE A 26 5.25 -4.11 -2.95
C ILE A 26 5.18 -4.74 -4.34
N GLN A 27 5.02 -6.05 -4.39
CA GLN A 27 4.89 -6.83 -5.61
C GLN A 27 3.47 -7.40 -5.76
N ILE A 28 3.08 -7.69 -7.01
CA ILE A 28 1.86 -8.41 -7.34
C ILE A 28 2.17 -9.83 -7.78
N VAL A 29 1.31 -10.75 -7.38
CA VAL A 29 1.27 -12.13 -7.87
C VAL A 29 -0.07 -12.35 -8.56
N SER A 30 -0.05 -12.96 -9.75
CA SER A 30 -1.25 -13.23 -10.55
C SER A 30 -1.22 -14.67 -11.05
N VAL A 31 -2.23 -15.46 -10.63
CA VAL A 31 -2.38 -16.88 -10.97
C VAL A 31 -3.83 -17.21 -11.33
N ASN A 32 -4.08 -18.31 -12.06
CA ASN A 32 -5.45 -18.74 -12.30
C ASN A 32 -6.07 -19.37 -11.05
N ASN A 33 -5.27 -20.06 -10.25
CA ASN A 33 -5.66 -20.66 -8.97
C ASN A 33 -4.42 -20.80 -8.06
N LEU A 34 -4.62 -21.07 -6.77
CA LEU A 34 -3.52 -21.17 -5.80
C LEU A 34 -2.64 -22.41 -6.01
N GLU A 35 -3.10 -23.43 -6.71
CA GLU A 35 -2.32 -24.65 -6.99
C GLU A 35 -1.15 -24.38 -7.95
N GLU A 36 -1.20 -23.29 -8.70
CA GLU A 36 -0.10 -22.84 -9.56
C GLU A 36 1.11 -22.32 -8.77
N LEU A 37 0.96 -21.99 -7.48
CA LEU A 37 2.03 -21.47 -6.63
C LEU A 37 3.05 -22.55 -6.24
N THR A 38 3.59 -23.24 -7.23
CA THR A 38 4.60 -24.29 -7.09
C THR A 38 6.01 -23.70 -6.91
N LYS A 39 6.97 -24.57 -6.59
CA LYS A 39 8.39 -24.15 -6.58
C LYS A 39 8.84 -23.57 -7.93
N GLU A 40 8.43 -24.20 -9.03
CA GLU A 40 8.78 -23.74 -10.39
C GLU A 40 8.19 -22.35 -10.68
N PHE A 41 6.93 -22.11 -10.26
CA PHE A 41 6.33 -20.78 -10.34
C PHE A 41 7.19 -19.74 -9.62
N TRP A 42 7.60 -20.01 -8.37
CA TRP A 42 8.38 -19.07 -7.60
C TRP A 42 9.79 -18.88 -8.14
N ASP A 43 10.45 -19.93 -8.62
CA ASP A 43 11.74 -19.82 -9.27
C ASP A 43 11.68 -18.88 -10.50
N ASN A 44 10.63 -19.02 -11.35
CA ASN A 44 10.41 -18.13 -12.49
C ASN A 44 9.99 -16.72 -12.07
N TYR A 45 9.16 -16.59 -11.06
CA TYR A 45 8.74 -15.29 -10.49
C TYR A 45 9.94 -14.47 -10.03
N PHE A 46 10.90 -15.10 -9.37
CA PHE A 46 12.12 -14.42 -8.89
C PHE A 46 13.12 -14.11 -10.02
N LEU A 47 13.13 -14.88 -11.09
CA LEU A 47 13.92 -14.55 -12.29
C LEU A 47 13.42 -13.26 -12.96
N ASN A 48 12.11 -13.01 -12.90
CA ASN A 48 11.45 -11.84 -13.50
C ASN A 48 10.90 -10.90 -12.43
N PHE A 49 11.61 -10.78 -11.33
CA PHE A 49 11.11 -10.11 -10.11
C PHE A 49 10.68 -8.65 -10.34
N GLU A 50 11.47 -7.90 -11.10
CA GLU A 50 11.21 -6.48 -11.35
C GLU A 50 9.92 -6.23 -12.15
N GLU A 51 9.53 -7.17 -13.02
CA GLU A 51 8.28 -7.09 -13.77
C GLU A 51 7.03 -7.23 -12.88
N ASN A 52 7.21 -7.74 -11.67
CA ASN A 52 6.16 -7.98 -10.70
C ASN A 52 6.06 -6.87 -9.65
N ILE A 53 6.91 -5.85 -9.71
CA ILE A 53 6.82 -4.70 -8.81
C ILE A 53 5.55 -3.91 -9.14
N MET A 54 4.73 -3.70 -8.13
CA MET A 54 3.47 -2.96 -8.22
C MET A 54 3.64 -1.52 -7.73
N LEU A 55 4.29 -1.34 -6.59
CA LEU A 55 4.62 -0.04 -6.02
C LEU A 55 6.07 -0.04 -5.54
N THR A 56 6.81 1.01 -5.91
CA THR A 56 8.18 1.25 -5.44
C THR A 56 8.17 2.27 -4.29
N SER A 57 9.10 2.11 -3.34
CA SER A 57 9.41 3.14 -2.36
C SER A 57 9.89 4.42 -3.07
N MET A 58 9.25 5.56 -2.83
CA MET A 58 9.51 6.79 -3.58
C MET A 58 9.69 8.02 -2.69
N HIS A 59 8.88 8.14 -1.64
CA HIS A 59 8.85 9.33 -0.79
C HIS A 59 9.72 9.19 0.46
N SER A 60 10.08 10.31 1.09
CA SER A 60 10.91 10.31 2.29
C SER A 60 10.33 9.51 3.46
N HIS A 61 9.03 9.37 3.52
CA HIS A 61 8.32 8.57 4.53
C HIS A 61 8.24 7.07 4.18
N GLU A 62 8.79 6.67 3.06
CA GLU A 62 8.86 5.30 2.55
C GLU A 62 10.29 4.78 2.45
N ILE A 63 11.26 5.60 2.82
CA ILE A 63 12.69 5.42 2.48
C ILE A 63 13.29 4.08 2.90
N SER A 64 12.76 3.46 3.95
CA SER A 64 13.25 2.14 4.38
C SER A 64 12.55 1.01 3.63
N TYR A 65 11.26 1.09 3.47
CA TYR A 65 10.42 0.21 2.66
C TYR A 65 8.94 0.61 2.73
N ILE A 66 8.16 0.00 1.85
CA ILE A 66 6.69 0.02 1.89
C ILE A 66 6.16 -1.40 2.03
N GLY A 67 4.92 -1.55 2.48
CA GLY A 67 4.25 -2.84 2.57
C GLY A 67 2.74 -2.71 2.55
N GLY A 68 2.06 -3.79 2.15
CA GLY A 68 0.61 -3.82 2.07
C GLY A 68 -0.05 -3.50 3.41
N GLY A 69 -1.23 -2.96 3.35
CA GLY A 69 -2.07 -2.62 4.50
C GLY A 69 -3.42 -3.29 4.42
N CYS A 70 -4.31 -2.73 3.64
CA CYS A 70 -5.69 -3.21 3.49
C CYS A 70 -5.90 -3.93 2.15
N PRO A 71 -6.91 -4.79 2.01
CA PRO A 71 -7.37 -5.21 0.69
C PRO A 71 -7.67 -4.00 -0.18
N PRO A 72 -7.20 -3.98 -1.45
CA PRO A 72 -7.47 -2.88 -2.36
C PRO A 72 -8.98 -2.64 -2.53
N ILE A 73 -9.37 -1.36 -2.61
CA ILE A 73 -10.76 -0.95 -2.78
C ILE A 73 -10.96 -0.58 -4.24
N GLU A 74 -11.93 -1.24 -4.89
CA GLU A 74 -12.32 -0.87 -6.25
C GLU A 74 -13.09 0.44 -6.25
N THR A 75 -12.66 1.39 -7.08
CA THR A 75 -13.30 2.68 -7.28
C THR A 75 -13.48 2.96 -8.78
N GLU A 76 -14.27 3.95 -9.13
CA GLU A 76 -14.42 4.40 -10.53
C GLU A 76 -13.12 4.95 -11.15
N HIS A 77 -12.13 5.32 -10.30
CA HIS A 77 -10.85 5.89 -10.73
C HIS A 77 -9.69 4.89 -10.72
N GLY A 78 -9.90 3.68 -10.18
CA GLY A 78 -8.86 2.67 -10.04
C GLY A 78 -8.94 1.91 -8.72
N TRP A 79 -7.93 1.06 -8.46
CA TRP A 79 -7.74 0.40 -7.18
C TRP A 79 -7.14 1.36 -6.17
N LEU A 80 -7.91 1.76 -5.15
CA LEU A 80 -7.36 2.47 -4.01
C LEU A 80 -6.62 1.48 -3.10
N VAL A 81 -5.32 1.69 -2.94
CA VAL A 81 -4.45 0.88 -2.06
C VAL A 81 -4.06 1.72 -0.85
N ILE A 82 -4.52 1.31 0.33
CA ILE A 82 -4.03 1.83 1.61
C ILE A 82 -2.90 0.90 2.06
N TYR A 83 -1.71 1.46 2.24
CA TYR A 83 -0.49 0.73 2.56
C TYR A 83 0.28 1.44 3.66
N HIS A 84 1.37 0.84 4.14
CA HIS A 84 2.24 1.51 5.11
C HIS A 84 3.59 1.85 4.50
N GLY A 85 4.10 3.03 4.85
CA GLY A 85 5.48 3.42 4.65
C GLY A 85 6.27 3.33 5.96
N ALA A 86 7.50 2.85 5.89
CA ALA A 86 8.40 2.73 7.01
C ALA A 86 9.62 3.64 6.82
N THR A 87 9.93 4.42 7.85
CA THR A 87 11.12 5.29 7.90
C THR A 87 11.94 4.94 9.12
N SER A 88 13.22 4.64 8.94
CA SER A 88 14.15 4.43 10.04
C SER A 88 14.48 5.75 10.76
N THR A 89 14.58 5.67 12.07
CA THR A 89 15.04 6.75 12.94
C THR A 89 16.52 6.61 13.26
N LEU A 90 17.12 7.64 13.85
CA LEU A 90 18.57 7.64 14.17
C LEU A 90 18.95 6.55 15.20
N ASP A 91 18.02 6.12 16.04
CA ASP A 91 18.22 5.05 17.02
C ASP A 91 18.01 3.64 16.43
N GLY A 92 17.74 3.53 15.12
CA GLY A 92 17.52 2.27 14.41
C GLY A 92 16.11 1.71 14.54
N SER A 93 15.19 2.40 15.22
CA SER A 93 13.76 2.06 15.23
C SER A 93 13.08 2.51 13.94
N TYR A 94 11.80 2.15 13.76
CA TYR A 94 11.00 2.56 12.61
C TYR A 94 9.79 3.39 13.05
N VAL A 95 9.40 4.34 12.21
CA VAL A 95 8.08 4.97 12.24
C VAL A 95 7.26 4.41 11.09
N TYR A 96 6.10 3.85 11.39
CA TYR A 96 5.17 3.35 10.39
C TYR A 96 4.01 4.32 10.23
N SER A 97 3.72 4.67 8.99
CA SER A 97 2.67 5.63 8.64
C SER A 97 1.76 5.05 7.57
N ALA A 98 0.49 5.40 7.62
CA ALA A 98 -0.44 5.06 6.55
C ALA A 98 -0.21 5.94 5.32
N CYS A 99 -0.31 5.33 4.15
CA CYS A 99 -0.12 5.93 2.84
C CYS A 99 -1.25 5.50 1.90
N ALA A 100 -1.43 6.21 0.79
CA ALA A 100 -2.46 5.89 -0.20
C ALA A 100 -1.94 6.07 -1.64
N SER A 101 -2.31 5.14 -2.50
CA SER A 101 -2.04 5.16 -3.94
C SER A 101 -3.26 4.67 -4.72
N LEU A 102 -3.40 5.11 -5.97
CA LEU A 102 -4.43 4.69 -6.90
C LEU A 102 -3.77 3.98 -8.08
N LEU A 103 -4.22 2.77 -8.40
CA LEU A 103 -3.66 1.91 -9.43
C LEU A 103 -4.70 1.62 -10.51
N ASP A 104 -4.24 1.31 -11.71
CA ASP A 104 -5.11 0.93 -12.83
C ASP A 104 -5.91 -0.35 -12.52
N LEU A 105 -7.17 -0.39 -12.96
CA LEU A 105 -8.07 -1.51 -12.68
C LEU A 105 -7.70 -2.80 -13.41
N ASP A 106 -7.13 -2.68 -14.60
CA ASP A 106 -6.80 -3.81 -15.46
C ASP A 106 -5.33 -4.25 -15.29
N ASP A 107 -4.44 -3.30 -14.97
CA ASP A 107 -3.03 -3.58 -14.69
C ASP A 107 -2.56 -2.82 -13.44
N PRO A 108 -2.70 -3.41 -12.25
CA PRO A 108 -2.33 -2.76 -10.99
C PRO A 108 -0.85 -2.38 -10.84
N ARG A 109 0.02 -2.77 -11.80
CA ARG A 109 1.42 -2.29 -11.86
C ARG A 109 1.52 -0.87 -12.39
N LYS A 110 0.43 -0.36 -12.97
CA LYS A 110 0.34 1.03 -13.43
C LYS A 110 -0.21 1.91 -12.32
N GLU A 111 0.66 2.68 -11.73
CA GLU A 111 0.27 3.68 -10.75
C GLU A 111 -0.34 4.89 -11.45
N ILE A 112 -1.58 5.23 -11.10
CA ILE A 112 -2.31 6.40 -11.60
C ILE A 112 -1.91 7.63 -10.80
N ALA A 113 -1.96 7.52 -9.45
CA ALA A 113 -1.69 8.62 -8.54
C ALA A 113 -1.20 8.10 -7.19
N ARG A 114 -0.44 8.93 -6.45
CA ARG A 114 0.02 8.66 -5.08
C ARG A 114 0.06 9.95 -4.28
N LEU A 115 -0.38 9.90 -3.03
CA LEU A 115 -0.15 11.02 -2.13
C LEU A 115 1.36 11.22 -1.89
N PRO A 116 1.91 12.42 -2.08
CA PRO A 116 3.32 12.69 -1.81
C PRO A 116 3.62 12.85 -0.31
N TYR A 117 2.62 12.67 0.54
CA TYR A 117 2.68 12.77 1.98
C TYR A 117 1.88 11.64 2.64
N LYS A 118 2.11 11.44 3.91
CA LYS A 118 1.46 10.42 4.73
C LYS A 118 -0.04 10.69 4.85
N LEU A 119 -0.87 9.67 4.70
CA LEU A 119 -2.31 9.78 4.94
C LEU A 119 -2.60 10.09 6.42
N PHE A 120 -1.97 9.36 7.33
CA PHE A 120 -1.87 9.68 8.75
C PHE A 120 -0.66 8.99 9.40
N VAL A 121 -0.30 9.47 10.58
CA VAL A 121 0.92 9.11 11.32
C VAL A 121 0.58 8.74 12.76
N PRO A 122 1.48 8.04 13.47
CA PRO A 122 1.35 7.88 14.92
C PRO A 122 1.35 9.25 15.61
N ASP A 123 0.27 9.57 16.32
CA ASP A 123 0.07 10.86 17.01
C ASP A 123 -0.49 10.66 18.44
N GLN A 124 -1.33 9.64 18.62
CA GLN A 124 -1.94 9.34 19.91
C GLN A 124 -0.98 8.55 20.81
N GLU A 125 -1.13 8.67 22.12
CA GLU A 125 -0.25 7.98 23.08
C GLU A 125 -0.19 6.47 22.84
N TYR A 126 -1.33 5.84 22.50
CA TYR A 126 -1.43 4.41 22.20
C TYR A 126 -0.86 3.99 20.85
N GLU A 127 -0.47 4.94 20.00
CA GLU A 127 0.24 4.72 18.74
C GLU A 127 1.74 4.96 18.89
N LEU A 128 2.09 5.83 19.85
CA LEU A 128 3.47 6.24 20.12
C LEU A 128 4.19 5.27 21.03
N LYS A 129 3.46 4.54 21.90
CA LYS A 129 4.00 3.62 22.90
C LYS A 129 3.22 2.30 22.94
N GLY A 130 3.94 1.16 22.89
CA GLY A 130 3.43 -0.20 22.96
C GLY A 130 4.53 -1.23 22.79
N ASP A 131 4.20 -2.40 22.26
CA ASP A 131 5.17 -3.46 21.96
C ASP A 131 6.19 -3.01 20.90
N VAL A 132 5.74 -2.21 19.94
CA VAL A 132 6.59 -1.48 18.99
C VAL A 132 6.14 -0.03 18.96
N ASP A 133 7.03 0.88 19.33
CA ASP A 133 6.72 2.32 19.39
C ASP A 133 6.49 2.92 17.98
N LYS A 134 5.62 3.93 17.90
CA LYS A 134 5.39 4.76 16.69
C LYS A 134 4.88 3.97 15.48
N VAL A 135 3.84 3.16 15.69
CA VAL A 135 3.24 2.33 14.65
C VAL A 135 1.79 2.69 14.41
N VAL A 136 1.50 3.00 13.15
CA VAL A 136 0.18 2.94 12.52
C VAL A 136 0.29 1.95 11.37
N PHE A 137 -0.30 0.75 11.53
CA PHE A 137 -0.22 -0.33 10.56
C PHE A 137 -1.62 -0.68 10.03
N PRO A 138 -2.06 -0.10 8.89
CA PRO A 138 -3.36 -0.40 8.29
C PRO A 138 -3.52 -1.90 8.04
N THR A 139 -4.70 -2.45 8.33
CA THR A 139 -4.97 -3.88 8.21
C THR A 139 -6.29 -4.22 7.54
N GLY A 140 -7.25 -3.30 7.53
CA GLY A 140 -8.55 -3.51 6.90
C GLY A 140 -9.34 -2.22 6.73
N THR A 141 -10.31 -2.26 5.82
CA THR A 141 -11.18 -1.11 5.56
C THR A 141 -12.63 -1.54 5.49
N VAL A 142 -13.53 -0.62 5.88
CA VAL A 142 -14.97 -0.71 5.67
C VAL A 142 -15.47 0.59 5.07
N LEU A 143 -16.20 0.49 3.97
CA LEU A 143 -16.83 1.64 3.33
C LEU A 143 -18.32 1.65 3.64
N ILE A 144 -18.80 2.72 4.26
CA ILE A 144 -20.23 2.95 4.53
C ILE A 144 -20.63 4.26 3.85
N LYS A 145 -21.37 4.17 2.75
CA LYS A 145 -21.65 5.31 1.84
C LYS A 145 -20.33 5.93 1.38
N ASP A 146 -20.03 7.17 1.76
CA ASP A 146 -18.79 7.86 1.44
C ASP A 146 -17.77 7.84 2.59
N THR A 147 -18.10 7.29 3.74
CA THR A 147 -17.16 7.22 4.88
C THR A 147 -16.35 5.94 4.80
N LEU A 148 -15.05 6.10 4.58
CA LEU A 148 -14.05 5.03 4.64
C LEU A 148 -13.49 4.94 6.05
N PHE A 149 -13.72 3.80 6.71
CA PHE A 149 -13.09 3.44 7.99
C PHE A 149 -11.84 2.60 7.69
N ILE A 150 -10.70 3.01 8.23
CA ILE A 150 -9.42 2.30 8.12
C ILE A 150 -9.07 1.77 9.50
N TYR A 151 -9.09 0.45 9.67
CA TYR A 151 -8.65 -0.22 10.88
C TYR A 151 -7.15 -0.45 10.82
N TYR A 152 -6.46 -0.22 11.93
CA TYR A 152 -5.01 -0.35 11.99
C TYR A 152 -4.53 -0.87 13.35
N GLY A 153 -3.38 -1.57 13.33
CA GLY A 153 -2.61 -1.85 14.52
C GLY A 153 -1.91 -0.59 15.00
N ALA A 154 -2.07 -0.29 16.27
CA ALA A 154 -1.46 0.84 16.95
C ALA A 154 -0.39 0.33 17.92
N ALA A 155 0.88 0.71 17.70
CA ALA A 155 2.06 0.32 18.46
C ALA A 155 2.19 -1.20 18.73
N ASP A 156 1.68 -2.03 17.80
CA ASP A 156 1.61 -3.51 17.87
C ASP A 156 0.90 -4.06 19.14
N GLU A 157 0.23 -3.24 19.91
CA GLU A 157 -0.45 -3.61 21.15
C GLU A 157 -1.98 -3.50 21.03
N ARG A 158 -2.49 -2.58 20.21
CA ARG A 158 -3.91 -2.23 20.13
C ARG A 158 -4.42 -2.18 18.70
N ILE A 159 -5.74 -2.20 18.57
CA ILE A 159 -6.45 -1.94 17.32
C ILE A 159 -7.20 -0.63 17.47
N ALA A 160 -7.02 0.24 16.49
CA ALA A 160 -7.73 1.51 16.39
C ALA A 160 -8.35 1.67 14.99
N PHE A 161 -9.09 2.74 14.77
CA PHE A 161 -9.58 3.11 13.45
C PHE A 161 -9.52 4.62 13.24
N ALA A 162 -9.30 5.00 11.99
CA ALA A 162 -9.49 6.36 11.47
C ALA A 162 -10.63 6.36 10.45
N SER A 163 -11.26 7.50 10.23
CA SER A 163 -12.29 7.63 9.19
C SER A 163 -12.10 8.90 8.38
N LEU A 164 -12.44 8.82 7.08
CA LEU A 164 -12.34 9.93 6.15
C LEU A 164 -13.40 9.78 5.04
N SER A 165 -13.62 10.83 4.24
CA SER A 165 -14.44 10.76 3.03
C SER A 165 -13.64 10.09 1.91
N LEU A 166 -14.20 9.05 1.29
CA LEU A 166 -13.59 8.38 0.13
C LEU A 166 -13.49 9.34 -1.07
N SER A 167 -14.56 10.10 -1.32
CA SER A 167 -14.61 11.04 -2.44
C SER A 167 -13.56 12.16 -2.29
N GLU A 168 -13.35 12.68 -1.07
CA GLU A 168 -12.30 13.66 -0.80
C GLU A 168 -10.89 13.07 -0.97
N LEU A 169 -10.65 11.83 -0.51
CA LEU A 169 -9.38 11.15 -0.69
C LEU A 169 -9.07 10.92 -2.18
N LEU A 170 -10.05 10.47 -2.96
CA LEU A 170 -9.87 10.27 -4.40
C LEU A 170 -9.62 11.60 -5.12
N ALA A 171 -10.38 12.64 -4.79
CA ALA A 171 -10.17 13.98 -5.35
C ALA A 171 -8.77 14.53 -5.00
N GLU A 172 -8.27 14.24 -3.80
CA GLU A 172 -6.91 14.62 -3.39
C GLU A 172 -5.86 13.82 -4.16
N LEU A 173 -5.99 12.49 -4.25
CA LEU A 173 -5.07 11.63 -5.01
C LEU A 173 -4.94 12.07 -6.47
N LEU A 174 -6.05 12.40 -7.13
CA LEU A 174 -6.08 12.79 -8.53
C LEU A 174 -5.35 14.11 -8.83
N LYS A 175 -5.02 14.93 -7.82
CA LYS A 175 -4.12 16.09 -7.98
C LYS A 175 -2.65 15.68 -8.20
N TYR A 176 -2.29 14.44 -7.87
CA TYR A 176 -0.92 13.92 -7.91
C TYR A 176 -0.78 12.77 -8.89
N THR A 177 -1.35 12.92 -10.09
CA THR A 177 -1.21 11.93 -11.17
C THR A 177 0.23 11.89 -11.69
N ARG A 178 0.72 10.69 -12.07
CA ARG A 178 2.10 10.51 -12.55
C ARG A 178 2.44 11.34 -13.80
N THR A 179 1.45 11.71 -14.59
CA THR A 179 1.65 12.53 -15.79
C THR A 179 2.11 13.95 -15.45
N GLU A 180 1.68 14.51 -14.33
CA GLU A 180 2.08 15.84 -13.86
C GLU A 180 3.42 15.83 -13.12
N ALA A 181 3.72 14.76 -12.38
CA ALA A 181 4.99 14.62 -11.67
C ALA A 181 6.19 14.57 -12.63
N ASN A 182 6.05 13.99 -13.80
CA ASN A 182 7.10 13.99 -14.83
C ASN A 182 7.37 15.37 -15.43
N ASN A 183 6.38 16.28 -15.43
CA ASN A 183 6.54 17.64 -15.94
C ASN A 183 7.23 18.59 -14.93
N ILE A 184 7.22 18.26 -13.64
CA ILE A 184 7.86 19.08 -12.59
C ILE A 184 9.37 18.79 -12.53
N MET A 185 9.79 17.54 -12.78
CA MET A 185 11.23 17.17 -12.75
C MET A 185 12.01 17.61 -14.00
N THR A 186 11.35 17.98 -15.10
CA THR A 186 12.02 18.46 -16.33
C THR A 186 12.27 19.97 -16.36
N ASN A 187 11.87 20.70 -15.32
CA ASN A 187 12.02 22.17 -15.23
C ASN A 187 13.04 22.63 -14.15
N TYR A 188 13.99 21.77 -13.75
CA TYR A 188 15.12 22.14 -12.87
C TYR A 188 16.45 21.76 -13.52
#